data_c004af254e6c1d0e6882803f2485c73b
#
_entry.id   c004af254e6c1d0e6882803f2485c73b
#
_cell.length_a   1.000
_cell.length_b   1.000
_cell.length_c   1.000
_cell.angle_alpha   90.00
_cell.angle_beta   90.00
_cell.angle_gamma   90.00
#
_symmetry.space_group_name_H-M   'P 1'
#
loop_
_entity.id
_entity.type
_entity.pdbx_description
1 polymer ?
#
loop_
_entity_poly.entity_id
_entity_poly.type
_entity_poly.pdbx_seq_one_letter_code
_entity_poly.pdbx_strand_id
1 'polypeptide(L)'
;LEIRHRFADDPAPKGRFDVMTLAPPESDQPAELWTAMCLHRLWGQSKSGGPFEVVLKLKIMAHDLTKERLAEPGWLYSCEVQQVEVAHAKQPLFQEVTDDSGIDPKSFHDNWKDTPEALNTGGVYACDFNRDGLIDLFITDPNGNRFYIGHVDGRFEHATLTVGLRTAQKDTIAAVADLDNDGWVDLVLPRTGRIFRNEKGQRFREVTNLS
;
A
#
# COMPACT_ATOMS: atom_id res chain seq x y z
N LEU A 1 -3.75 13.05 28.45
CA LEU A 1 -3.82 11.63 28.08
C LEU A 1 -2.42 11.03 28.15
N GLU A 2 -2.17 10.11 29.09
CA GLU A 2 -0.84 9.49 29.29
C GLU A 2 -0.52 8.40 28.26
N ILE A 3 -0.92 8.56 27.03
CA ILE A 3 -0.74 7.55 25.97
C ILE A 3 0.73 7.43 25.59
N ARG A 4 1.47 8.54 25.57
CA ARG A 4 2.88 8.55 25.18
C ARG A 4 3.75 7.67 26.09
N HIS A 5 3.42 7.55 27.37
CA HIS A 5 4.17 6.73 28.32
C HIS A 5 4.09 5.23 28.07
N ARG A 6 3.19 4.77 27.20
CA ARG A 6 3.08 3.36 26.82
C ARG A 6 4.01 2.95 25.68
N PHE A 7 4.50 3.92 24.92
CA PHE A 7 5.47 3.68 23.84
C PHE A 7 6.89 3.64 24.42
N ALA A 8 7.75 2.86 23.75
CA ALA A 8 9.18 2.93 23.95
C ALA A 8 9.70 4.32 23.51
N ASP A 9 10.80 4.75 24.12
CA ASP A 9 11.40 6.05 23.78
C ASP A 9 12.26 5.98 22.50
N ASP A 10 12.77 4.78 22.17
CA ASP A 10 13.57 4.52 20.98
C ASP A 10 13.16 3.18 20.33
N PRO A 11 12.77 3.17 19.05
CA PRO A 11 12.48 4.36 18.25
C PRO A 11 11.24 5.13 18.74
N ALA A 12 11.26 6.44 18.62
CA ALA A 12 10.12 7.29 18.97
C ALA A 12 8.87 6.88 18.18
N PRO A 13 7.68 6.94 18.79
CA PRO A 13 6.44 6.61 18.09
C PRO A 13 6.21 7.55 16.92
N LYS A 14 5.70 7.00 15.83
CA LYS A 14 5.25 7.74 14.65
C LYS A 14 3.78 8.11 14.82
N GLY A 15 3.34 9.15 14.14
CA GLY A 15 1.96 9.56 14.17
C GLY A 15 1.47 10.11 12.83
N ARG A 16 0.17 9.97 12.61
CA ARG A 16 -0.55 10.55 11.49
C ARG A 16 -1.83 11.18 12.00
N PHE A 17 -2.13 12.37 11.49
CA PHE A 17 -3.32 13.11 11.82
C PHE A 17 -4.13 13.38 10.54
N ASP A 18 -5.37 12.86 10.50
CA ASP A 18 -6.26 12.97 9.36
C ASP A 18 -7.52 13.74 9.76
N VAL A 19 -7.90 14.75 8.99
CA VAL A 19 -9.18 15.43 9.11
C VAL A 19 -10.20 14.68 8.27
N MET A 20 -11.20 14.08 8.92
CA MET A 20 -12.23 13.28 8.27
C MET A 20 -13.39 14.12 7.74
N THR A 21 -13.83 15.07 8.56
CA THR A 21 -14.88 16.02 8.19
C THR A 21 -14.57 17.38 8.77
N LEU A 22 -15.04 18.41 8.10
CA LEU A 22 -14.99 19.79 8.55
C LEU A 22 -16.36 20.42 8.31
N ALA A 23 -16.99 20.90 9.36
CA ALA A 23 -18.30 21.53 9.32
C ALA A 23 -18.21 22.99 9.77
N PRO A 24 -18.94 23.90 9.10
CA PRO A 24 -19.07 25.29 9.53
C PRO A 24 -19.79 25.38 10.88
N PRO A 25 -19.76 26.54 11.53
CA PRO A 25 -20.50 26.79 12.75
C PRO A 25 -21.99 26.47 12.60
N GLU A 26 -22.57 25.79 13.61
CA GLU A 26 -24.00 25.57 13.68
C GLU A 26 -24.71 26.82 14.23
N SER A 27 -26.04 26.92 14.02
CA SER A 27 -26.80 28.12 14.35
C SER A 27 -26.83 28.47 15.85
N ASP A 28 -26.53 27.51 16.70
CA ASP A 28 -26.45 27.65 18.18
C ASP A 28 -25.01 27.82 18.69
N GLN A 29 -24.03 27.86 17.79
CA GLN A 29 -22.62 28.05 18.10
C GLN A 29 -22.15 29.47 17.74
N PRO A 30 -21.05 29.95 18.36
CA PRO A 30 -20.43 31.20 17.92
C PRO A 30 -20.09 31.14 16.43
N ALA A 31 -20.39 32.17 15.67
CA ALA A 31 -20.27 32.21 14.20
C ALA A 31 -18.86 31.94 13.63
N GLU A 32 -17.87 31.85 14.51
CA GLU A 32 -16.45 31.64 14.14
C GLU A 32 -15.93 30.24 14.48
N LEU A 33 -16.77 29.35 15.09
CA LEU A 33 -16.30 28.03 15.53
C LEU A 33 -16.59 26.93 14.51
N TRP A 34 -15.53 26.43 13.89
CA TRP A 34 -15.57 25.27 13.02
C TRP A 34 -15.43 23.99 13.80
N THR A 35 -16.16 22.96 13.42
CA THR A 35 -16.07 21.61 14.00
C THR A 35 -15.40 20.66 13.03
N ALA A 36 -14.34 19.99 13.48
CA ALA A 36 -13.66 18.94 12.73
C ALA A 36 -13.75 17.61 13.47
N MET A 37 -14.04 16.54 12.72
CA MET A 37 -13.83 15.18 13.18
C MET A 37 -12.49 14.70 12.63
N CYS A 38 -11.61 14.25 13.52
CA CYS A 38 -10.25 13.88 13.17
C CYS A 38 -9.92 12.47 13.66
N LEU A 39 -9.02 11.80 12.96
CA LEU A 39 -8.34 10.60 13.44
C LEU A 39 -6.88 10.93 13.69
N HIS A 40 -6.41 10.62 14.89
CA HIS A 40 -5.00 10.67 15.22
C HIS A 40 -4.51 9.27 15.52
N ARG A 41 -3.69 8.74 14.63
CA ARG A 41 -3.09 7.42 14.75
C ARG A 41 -1.65 7.57 15.23
N LEU A 42 -1.31 6.84 16.27
CA LEU A 42 0.05 6.76 16.84
C LEU A 42 0.47 5.29 16.82
N TRP A 43 1.66 4.99 16.33
CA TRP A 43 2.18 3.63 16.31
C TRP A 43 3.68 3.57 16.59
N GLY A 44 4.12 2.46 17.14
CA GLY A 44 5.52 2.25 17.52
C GLY A 44 5.69 0.97 18.33
N GLN A 45 6.73 0.94 19.12
CA GLN A 45 6.99 -0.16 20.05
C GLN A 45 6.43 0.15 21.43
N SER A 46 5.85 -0.85 22.06
CA SER A 46 5.43 -0.77 23.48
C SER A 46 6.65 -0.90 24.41
N LYS A 47 6.59 -0.28 25.57
CA LYS A 47 7.59 -0.50 26.65
C LYS A 47 7.65 -1.95 27.14
N SER A 48 6.57 -2.69 27.00
CA SER A 48 6.51 -4.12 27.33
C SER A 48 6.97 -5.03 26.20
N GLY A 49 7.40 -4.46 25.08
CA GLY A 49 7.77 -5.15 23.84
C GLY A 49 6.60 -5.32 22.86
N GLY A 50 6.95 -5.48 21.60
CA GLY A 50 6.00 -5.69 20.51
C GLY A 50 5.34 -4.42 19.96
N PRO A 51 4.71 -4.53 18.77
CA PRO A 51 4.03 -3.42 18.12
C PRO A 51 2.86 -2.91 18.97
N PHE A 52 2.72 -1.59 19.01
CA PHE A 52 1.68 -0.91 19.74
C PHE A 52 1.09 0.23 18.88
N GLU A 53 -0.23 0.27 18.76
CA GLU A 53 -0.94 1.29 18.02
C GLU A 53 -2.08 1.86 18.87
N VAL A 54 -2.27 3.16 18.77
CA VAL A 54 -3.42 3.87 19.35
C VAL A 54 -4.07 4.72 18.27
N VAL A 55 -5.37 4.57 18.11
CA VAL A 55 -6.18 5.41 17.23
C VAL A 55 -7.14 6.22 18.10
N LEU A 56 -7.07 7.53 17.96
CA LEU A 56 -7.94 8.48 18.64
C LEU A 56 -8.90 9.09 17.63
N LYS A 57 -10.19 9.00 17.89
CA LYS A 57 -11.19 9.78 17.19
C LYS A 57 -11.46 11.04 18.00
N LEU A 58 -11.20 12.19 17.39
CA LEU A 58 -11.25 13.49 18.06
C LEU A 58 -12.34 14.35 17.45
N LYS A 59 -13.11 15.04 18.29
CA LYS A 59 -13.92 16.19 17.91
C LYS A 59 -13.14 17.44 18.30
N ILE A 60 -12.77 18.23 17.32
CA ILE A 60 -12.01 19.47 17.50
C ILE A 60 -12.91 20.64 17.13
N MET A 61 -12.98 21.63 17.99
CA MET A 61 -13.58 22.92 17.67
C MET A 61 -12.49 23.98 17.62
N ALA A 62 -12.48 24.75 16.56
CA ALA A 62 -11.43 25.74 16.30
C ALA A 62 -12.04 27.07 15.80
N HIS A 63 -11.42 28.15 16.22
CA HIS A 63 -11.71 29.46 15.65
C HIS A 63 -11.04 29.53 14.26
N ASP A 64 -11.63 30.29 13.38
CA ASP A 64 -11.13 30.67 12.07
C ASP A 64 -9.87 29.90 11.58
N LEU A 65 -10.03 29.10 10.52
CA LEU A 65 -8.98 28.23 10.00
C LEU A 65 -8.07 28.90 8.96
N THR A 66 -7.90 30.23 9.03
CA THR A 66 -6.94 30.94 8.19
C THR A 66 -5.51 30.59 8.59
N LYS A 67 -4.58 30.70 7.63
CA LYS A 67 -3.15 30.43 7.89
C LYS A 67 -2.59 31.33 8.99
N GLU A 68 -3.01 32.57 9.00
CA GLU A 68 -2.61 33.60 9.96
C GLU A 68 -3.05 33.21 11.37
N ARG A 69 -4.30 32.75 11.51
CA ARG A 69 -4.86 32.38 12.81
C ARG A 69 -4.26 31.06 13.35
N LEU A 70 -4.01 30.09 12.47
CA LEU A 70 -3.40 28.82 12.86
C LEU A 70 -1.92 28.97 13.30
N ALA A 71 -1.27 30.05 12.92
CA ALA A 71 0.11 30.32 13.35
C ALA A 71 0.18 30.91 14.77
N GLU A 72 -0.94 31.38 15.33
CA GLU A 72 -1.01 32.00 16.65
C GLU A 72 -1.57 31.04 17.71
N PRO A 73 -1.17 31.19 18.99
CA PRO A 73 -1.79 30.44 20.08
C PRO A 73 -3.30 30.76 20.22
N GLY A 74 -4.06 29.73 20.65
CA GLY A 74 -5.48 29.91 20.98
C GLY A 74 -6.44 29.73 19.79
N TRP A 75 -5.99 29.19 18.66
CA TRP A 75 -6.88 28.79 17.57
C TRP A 75 -7.75 27.59 17.94
N LEU A 76 -7.27 26.72 18.82
CA LEU A 76 -7.99 25.56 19.33
C LEU A 76 -8.92 25.98 20.46
N TYR A 77 -10.24 25.85 20.27
CA TYR A 77 -11.24 26.11 21.28
C TYR A 77 -11.46 24.90 22.20
N SER A 78 -11.69 23.72 21.62
CA SER A 78 -11.80 22.46 22.37
C SER A 78 -11.30 21.27 21.57
N CYS A 79 -10.86 20.24 22.28
CA CYS A 79 -10.50 18.95 21.71
C CYS A 79 -11.06 17.85 22.62
N GLU A 80 -12.03 17.11 22.13
CA GLU A 80 -12.67 16.01 22.83
C GLU A 80 -12.28 14.67 22.22
N VAL A 81 -11.88 13.73 23.05
CA VAL A 81 -11.64 12.35 22.62
C VAL A 81 -12.99 11.63 22.59
N GLN A 82 -13.46 11.28 21.41
CA GLN A 82 -14.72 10.57 21.21
C GLN A 82 -14.55 9.05 21.35
N GLN A 83 -13.42 8.55 20.86
CA GLN A 83 -13.11 7.10 20.86
C GLN A 83 -11.62 6.89 20.96
N VAL A 84 -11.24 5.84 21.66
CA VAL A 84 -9.85 5.34 21.75
C VAL A 84 -9.85 3.86 21.39
N GLU A 85 -9.07 3.52 20.39
CA GLU A 85 -8.79 2.12 20.04
C GLU A 85 -7.32 1.86 20.32
N VAL A 86 -7.04 0.70 20.91
CA VAL A 86 -5.67 0.30 21.24
C VAL A 86 -5.43 -1.10 20.70
N ALA A 87 -4.39 -1.26 19.89
CA ALA A 87 -3.91 -2.55 19.43
C ALA A 87 -2.51 -2.81 19.98
N HIS A 88 -2.29 -4.01 20.45
CA HIS A 88 -1.01 -4.48 20.94
C HIS A 88 -0.79 -5.92 20.51
N ALA A 89 0.36 -6.19 19.91
CA ALA A 89 0.78 -7.55 19.58
C ALA A 89 2.09 -7.91 20.29
N LYS A 90 2.26 -9.16 20.64
CA LYS A 90 3.51 -9.63 21.27
C LYS A 90 4.69 -9.59 20.31
N GLN A 91 4.40 -9.74 19.01
CA GLN A 91 5.38 -9.68 17.93
C GLN A 91 4.71 -9.14 16.66
N PRO A 92 5.46 -8.60 15.69
CA PRO A 92 4.93 -8.20 14.39
C PRO A 92 4.23 -9.38 13.71
N LEU A 93 3.07 -9.13 13.08
CA LEU A 93 2.40 -10.11 12.21
C LEU A 93 3.11 -10.24 10.86
N PHE A 94 3.80 -9.18 10.44
CA PHE A 94 4.55 -9.11 9.19
C PHE A 94 5.98 -8.68 9.50
N GLN A 95 6.91 -9.24 8.76
CA GLN A 95 8.31 -8.86 8.78
C GLN A 95 8.70 -8.34 7.40
N GLU A 96 9.50 -7.27 7.38
CA GLU A 96 10.11 -6.76 6.15
C GLU A 96 11.22 -7.72 5.72
N VAL A 97 11.10 -8.27 4.51
CA VAL A 97 12.01 -9.29 3.96
C VAL A 97 12.52 -8.93 2.57
N THR A 98 12.36 -7.69 2.12
CA THR A 98 12.71 -7.26 0.76
C THR A 98 14.15 -7.59 0.40
N ASP A 99 15.10 -7.32 1.30
CA ASP A 99 16.53 -7.57 1.05
C ASP A 99 16.85 -9.07 0.89
N ASP A 100 16.07 -9.95 1.51
CA ASP A 100 16.23 -11.40 1.45
C ASP A 100 15.35 -12.06 0.39
N SER A 101 14.39 -11.30 -0.17
CA SER A 101 13.36 -11.85 -1.07
C SER A 101 13.86 -12.23 -2.46
N GLY A 102 15.01 -11.72 -2.89
CA GLY A 102 15.50 -11.85 -4.27
C GLY A 102 14.87 -10.85 -5.25
N ILE A 103 13.98 -9.96 -4.77
CA ILE A 103 13.39 -8.89 -5.57
C ILE A 103 14.20 -7.60 -5.32
N ASP A 104 14.73 -7.00 -6.39
CA ASP A 104 15.39 -5.71 -6.31
C ASP A 104 14.39 -4.56 -6.51
N PRO A 105 13.94 -3.85 -5.44
CA PRO A 105 12.98 -2.76 -5.56
C PRO A 105 13.50 -1.58 -6.38
N LYS A 106 14.81 -1.36 -6.42
CA LYS A 106 15.43 -0.26 -7.18
C LYS A 106 15.35 -0.45 -8.69
N SER A 107 15.05 -1.67 -9.13
CA SER A 107 14.88 -1.99 -10.55
C SER A 107 13.52 -1.57 -11.10
N PHE A 108 12.54 -1.27 -10.24
CA PHE A 108 11.21 -0.81 -10.62
C PHE A 108 11.17 0.71 -10.81
N HIS A 109 10.13 1.16 -11.51
CA HIS A 109 9.87 2.58 -11.70
C HIS A 109 9.45 3.22 -10.37
N ASP A 110 10.12 4.31 -9.99
CA ASP A 110 9.72 5.12 -8.85
C ASP A 110 8.72 6.20 -9.31
N ASN A 111 7.44 5.93 -9.07
CA ASN A 111 6.36 6.86 -9.43
C ASN A 111 6.35 8.17 -8.63
N TRP A 112 7.11 8.22 -7.54
CA TRP A 112 7.16 9.39 -6.65
C TRP A 112 8.35 10.28 -6.93
N LYS A 113 9.31 9.78 -7.72
CA LYS A 113 10.50 10.51 -8.08
C LYS A 113 10.24 11.42 -9.29
N ASP A 114 10.49 12.70 -9.12
CA ASP A 114 10.50 13.71 -10.19
C ASP A 114 9.14 13.97 -10.88
N THR A 115 8.03 13.51 -10.29
CA THR A 115 6.69 13.77 -10.84
C THR A 115 5.79 14.43 -9.79
N PRO A 116 5.15 15.58 -10.13
CA PRO A 116 4.18 16.24 -9.24
C PRO A 116 2.84 15.50 -9.18
N GLU A 117 2.60 14.56 -10.07
CA GLU A 117 1.35 13.80 -10.17
C GLU A 117 1.65 12.31 -10.02
N ALA A 118 0.81 11.60 -9.24
CA ALA A 118 0.86 10.14 -9.16
C ALA A 118 0.50 9.55 -10.53
N LEU A 119 1.51 9.06 -11.24
CA LEU A 119 1.29 8.30 -12.46
C LEU A 119 0.73 6.91 -12.10
N ASN A 120 0.10 6.28 -13.07
CA ASN A 120 -0.42 4.92 -12.90
C ASN A 120 0.70 3.99 -12.45
N THR A 121 0.58 3.50 -11.23
CA THR A 121 1.48 2.50 -10.66
C THR A 121 1.26 1.17 -11.37
N GLY A 122 2.29 0.33 -11.43
CA GLY A 122 2.14 -1.07 -11.83
C GLY A 122 1.28 -1.86 -10.85
N GLY A 123 0.90 -3.08 -11.25
CA GLY A 123 0.19 -4.05 -10.43
C GLY A 123 1.07 -5.24 -10.08
N VAL A 124 0.77 -5.89 -8.95
CA VAL A 124 1.36 -7.17 -8.55
C VAL A 124 0.28 -8.24 -8.59
N TYR A 125 0.54 -9.32 -9.31
CA TYR A 125 -0.37 -10.44 -9.51
C TYR A 125 0.30 -11.69 -8.95
N ALA A 126 -0.27 -12.21 -7.86
CA ALA A 126 0.24 -13.37 -7.14
C ALA A 126 -0.60 -14.60 -7.49
N CYS A 127 0.02 -15.63 -8.04
CA CYS A 127 -0.63 -16.87 -8.43
C CYS A 127 0.42 -17.98 -8.52
N ASP A 128 0.02 -19.21 -8.30
CA ASP A 128 0.84 -20.40 -8.59
C ASP A 128 0.69 -20.72 -10.09
N PHE A 129 1.56 -20.09 -10.91
CA PHE A 129 1.49 -20.19 -12.37
C PHE A 129 2.05 -21.52 -12.89
N ASN A 130 2.95 -22.16 -12.15
CA ASN A 130 3.61 -23.41 -12.56
C ASN A 130 3.06 -24.64 -11.84
N ARG A 131 2.11 -24.47 -10.90
CA ARG A 131 1.44 -25.51 -10.11
C ARG A 131 2.40 -26.34 -9.24
N ASP A 132 3.43 -25.70 -8.72
CA ASP A 132 4.35 -26.31 -7.76
C ASP A 132 3.91 -26.15 -6.30
N GLY A 133 2.80 -25.45 -6.05
CA GLY A 133 2.24 -25.17 -4.73
C GLY A 133 2.82 -23.91 -4.08
N LEU A 134 3.67 -23.16 -4.77
CA LEU A 134 4.25 -21.91 -4.30
C LEU A 134 3.66 -20.73 -5.10
N ILE A 135 3.68 -19.56 -4.49
CA ILE A 135 3.18 -18.36 -5.16
C ILE A 135 4.29 -17.74 -6.00
N ASP A 136 4.00 -17.55 -7.28
CA ASP A 136 4.79 -16.76 -8.20
C ASP A 136 4.24 -15.33 -8.29
N LEU A 137 5.03 -14.40 -8.83
CA LEU A 137 4.61 -13.01 -9.00
C LEU A 137 4.78 -12.56 -10.45
N PHE A 138 3.72 -11.98 -11.01
CA PHE A 138 3.81 -11.17 -12.22
C PHE A 138 3.63 -9.71 -11.83
N ILE A 139 4.60 -8.86 -12.18
CA ILE A 139 4.61 -7.45 -11.83
C ILE A 139 4.60 -6.62 -13.12
N THR A 140 3.58 -5.77 -13.26
CA THR A 140 3.54 -4.78 -14.34
C THR A 140 4.25 -3.51 -13.90
N ASP A 141 5.11 -2.96 -14.76
CA ASP A 141 5.93 -1.79 -14.43
C ASP A 141 6.23 -0.96 -15.68
N PRO A 142 6.21 0.39 -15.60
CA PRO A 142 6.58 1.27 -16.70
C PRO A 142 8.00 1.08 -17.25
N ASN A 143 8.94 0.55 -16.43
CA ASN A 143 10.29 0.20 -16.89
C ASN A 143 10.35 -1.19 -17.55
N GLY A 144 9.27 -1.95 -17.49
CA GLY A 144 9.13 -3.28 -18.05
C GLY A 144 8.59 -4.30 -17.06
N ASN A 145 7.68 -5.14 -17.55
CA ASN A 145 7.06 -6.19 -16.74
C ASN A 145 8.08 -7.22 -16.28
N ARG A 146 7.84 -7.80 -15.10
CA ARG A 146 8.70 -8.83 -14.52
C ARG A 146 7.89 -10.02 -14.05
N PHE A 147 8.48 -11.19 -14.22
CA PHE A 147 7.96 -12.44 -13.69
C PHE A 147 8.98 -13.04 -12.72
N TYR A 148 8.49 -13.49 -11.58
CA TYR A 148 9.30 -14.11 -10.55
C TYR A 148 8.70 -15.46 -10.17
N ILE A 149 9.53 -16.50 -10.09
CA ILE A 149 9.17 -17.81 -9.57
C ILE A 149 9.43 -17.81 -8.07
N GLY A 150 8.44 -18.25 -7.30
CA GLY A 150 8.56 -18.44 -5.85
C GLY A 150 9.28 -19.74 -5.51
N HIS A 151 10.06 -19.70 -4.43
CA HIS A 151 10.80 -20.85 -3.92
C HIS A 151 10.38 -21.19 -2.48
N VAL A 152 10.63 -22.44 -2.09
CA VAL A 152 10.26 -22.98 -0.78
C VAL A 152 10.93 -22.26 0.40
N ASP A 153 12.04 -21.57 0.18
CA ASP A 153 12.74 -20.75 1.17
C ASP A 153 12.17 -19.33 1.30
N GLY A 154 11.07 -19.03 0.58
CA GLY A 154 10.42 -17.72 0.57
C GLY A 154 11.08 -16.68 -0.33
N ARG A 155 12.05 -17.08 -1.13
CA ARG A 155 12.70 -16.22 -2.13
C ARG A 155 12.00 -16.28 -3.47
N PHE A 156 12.29 -15.27 -4.29
CA PHE A 156 11.80 -15.15 -5.65
C PHE A 156 12.96 -15.10 -6.65
N GLU A 157 12.86 -15.87 -7.73
CA GLU A 157 13.82 -15.87 -8.84
C GLU A 157 13.25 -15.08 -10.02
N HIS A 158 14.01 -14.13 -10.54
CA HIS A 158 13.63 -13.38 -11.74
C HIS A 158 13.66 -14.25 -12.99
N ALA A 159 12.51 -14.61 -13.52
CA ALA A 159 12.35 -15.59 -14.59
C ALA A 159 11.70 -15.04 -15.87
N THR A 160 11.54 -13.71 -16.02
CA THR A 160 10.79 -13.08 -17.12
C THR A 160 11.16 -13.64 -18.51
N LEU A 161 12.44 -13.71 -18.81
CA LEU A 161 12.90 -14.21 -20.13
C LEU A 161 12.83 -15.74 -20.23
N THR A 162 13.10 -16.42 -19.14
CA THR A 162 13.09 -17.88 -19.06
C THR A 162 11.70 -18.43 -19.34
N VAL A 163 10.66 -17.75 -18.80
CA VAL A 163 9.26 -18.15 -19.04
C VAL A 163 8.69 -17.58 -20.35
N GLY A 164 9.50 -17.01 -21.23
CA GLY A 164 9.06 -16.53 -22.55
C GLY A 164 8.39 -15.16 -22.57
N LEU A 165 8.38 -14.45 -21.45
CA LEU A 165 7.89 -13.06 -21.39
C LEU A 165 9.04 -12.10 -21.76
N ARG A 166 8.67 -10.88 -22.19
CA ARG A 166 9.66 -9.85 -22.56
C ARG A 166 9.53 -8.64 -21.65
N THR A 167 10.66 -8.15 -21.18
CA THR A 167 10.75 -6.99 -20.30
C THR A 167 10.39 -5.66 -20.98
N ALA A 168 10.44 -5.59 -22.32
CA ALA A 168 10.20 -4.36 -23.09
C ALA A 168 8.73 -3.89 -23.06
N GLN A 169 7.84 -4.64 -22.44
CA GLN A 169 6.42 -4.29 -22.34
C GLN A 169 6.18 -3.46 -21.10
N LYS A 170 5.56 -2.31 -21.30
CA LYS A 170 5.29 -1.32 -20.26
C LYS A 170 3.79 -1.31 -19.97
N ASP A 171 3.34 -2.26 -19.17
CA ASP A 171 1.94 -2.32 -18.77
C ASP A 171 1.79 -1.80 -17.34
N THR A 172 0.61 -1.27 -17.04
CA THR A 172 0.26 -0.79 -15.70
C THR A 172 -0.79 -1.69 -15.05
N ILE A 173 -1.40 -2.57 -15.86
CA ILE A 173 -2.44 -3.49 -15.41
C ILE A 173 -2.32 -4.81 -16.17
N ALA A 174 -2.66 -5.90 -15.51
CA ALA A 174 -2.85 -7.22 -16.12
C ALA A 174 -4.14 -7.85 -15.60
N ALA A 175 -4.56 -8.92 -16.25
CA ALA A 175 -5.52 -9.86 -15.70
C ALA A 175 -4.93 -11.26 -15.82
N VAL A 176 -5.28 -12.12 -14.88
CA VAL A 176 -4.83 -13.52 -14.81
C VAL A 176 -6.05 -14.42 -14.72
N ALA A 177 -6.19 -15.36 -15.63
CA ALA A 177 -7.29 -16.32 -15.69
C ALA A 177 -6.92 -17.49 -16.59
N ASP A 178 -7.54 -18.64 -16.36
CA ASP A 178 -7.52 -19.78 -17.31
C ASP A 178 -8.51 -19.47 -18.45
N LEU A 179 -7.99 -18.98 -19.58
CA LEU A 179 -8.81 -18.47 -20.69
C LEU A 179 -9.33 -19.56 -21.63
N ASP A 180 -8.67 -20.69 -21.69
CA ASP A 180 -9.02 -21.80 -22.59
C ASP A 180 -9.48 -23.08 -21.85
N ASN A 181 -9.63 -22.98 -20.51
CA ASN A 181 -10.03 -24.07 -19.62
C ASN A 181 -9.11 -25.31 -19.68
N ASP A 182 -7.81 -25.09 -19.94
CA ASP A 182 -6.82 -26.15 -19.89
C ASP A 182 -6.28 -26.39 -18.46
N GLY A 183 -6.71 -25.52 -17.53
CA GLY A 183 -6.39 -25.56 -16.12
C GLY A 183 -5.17 -24.74 -15.75
N TRP A 184 -4.48 -24.10 -16.68
CA TRP A 184 -3.33 -23.23 -16.41
C TRP A 184 -3.70 -21.76 -16.52
N VAL A 185 -3.16 -20.94 -15.63
CA VAL A 185 -3.51 -19.52 -15.58
C VAL A 185 -2.72 -18.76 -16.63
N ASP A 186 -3.43 -18.07 -17.51
CA ASP A 186 -2.91 -17.23 -18.59
C ASP A 186 -2.75 -15.77 -18.16
N LEU A 187 -2.08 -14.97 -18.99
CA LEU A 187 -1.90 -13.54 -18.79
C LEU A 187 -2.56 -12.72 -19.89
N VAL A 188 -3.30 -11.69 -19.48
CA VAL A 188 -3.85 -10.66 -20.37
C VAL A 188 -3.24 -9.32 -20.02
N LEU A 189 -2.72 -8.59 -21.00
CA LEU A 189 -2.18 -7.25 -20.86
C LEU A 189 -3.05 -6.28 -21.66
N PRO A 190 -4.10 -5.70 -21.03
CA PRO A 190 -5.14 -4.96 -21.75
C PRO A 190 -4.61 -3.72 -22.45
N ARG A 191 -3.62 -3.03 -21.89
CA ARG A 191 -3.05 -1.82 -22.47
C ARG A 191 -2.39 -2.07 -23.83
N THR A 192 -1.68 -3.18 -23.95
CA THR A 192 -1.00 -3.58 -25.19
C THR A 192 -1.83 -4.52 -26.06
N GLY A 193 -3.01 -4.95 -25.56
CA GLY A 193 -3.89 -5.89 -26.22
C GLY A 193 -3.29 -7.29 -26.35
N ARG A 194 -2.33 -7.66 -25.49
CA ARG A 194 -1.63 -8.94 -25.60
C ARG A 194 -2.23 -9.99 -24.69
N ILE A 195 -2.25 -11.20 -25.19
CA ILE A 195 -2.67 -12.40 -24.47
C ILE A 195 -1.52 -13.43 -24.56
N PHE A 196 -1.18 -13.96 -23.41
CA PHE A 196 -0.15 -14.98 -23.29
C PHE A 196 -0.75 -16.23 -22.67
N ARG A 197 -0.75 -17.32 -23.44
CA ARG A 197 -1.14 -18.64 -22.98
C ARG A 197 -0.02 -19.24 -22.16
N ASN A 198 -0.36 -19.83 -21.02
CA ASN A 198 0.53 -20.59 -20.18
C ASN A 198 0.67 -22.03 -20.73
N GLU A 199 1.84 -22.38 -21.24
CA GLU A 199 2.11 -23.72 -21.74
C GLU A 199 2.55 -24.64 -20.58
N LYS A 200 1.58 -25.08 -19.78
CA LYS A 200 1.71 -26.05 -18.68
C LYS A 200 2.76 -25.65 -17.62
N GLY A 201 2.80 -24.38 -17.25
CA GLY A 201 3.71 -23.86 -16.24
C GLY A 201 5.17 -23.72 -16.70
N GLN A 202 5.49 -24.09 -17.92
CA GLN A 202 6.87 -24.06 -18.42
C GLN A 202 7.22 -22.72 -19.05
N ARG A 203 6.29 -22.15 -19.80
CA ARG A 203 6.47 -20.84 -20.45
C ARG A 203 5.15 -20.23 -20.86
N PHE A 204 5.19 -18.93 -21.13
CA PHE A 204 4.11 -18.18 -21.73
C PHE A 204 4.36 -18.01 -23.24
N ARG A 205 3.34 -18.29 -24.05
CA ARG A 205 3.36 -18.07 -25.49
C ARG A 205 2.34 -16.99 -25.87
N GLU A 206 2.80 -15.95 -26.54
CA GLU A 206 1.90 -14.93 -27.05
C GLU A 206 0.94 -15.49 -28.11
N VAL A 207 -0.35 -15.22 -27.95
CA VAL A 207 -1.45 -15.68 -28.83
C VAL A 207 -2.28 -14.53 -29.39
N THR A 208 -1.74 -13.32 -29.37
CA THR A 208 -2.45 -12.06 -29.68
C THR A 208 -2.79 -11.89 -31.16
N ASN A 209 -2.38 -12.76 -32.06
CA ASN A 209 -2.81 -12.67 -33.46
C ASN A 209 -4.30 -13.02 -33.60
N LEU A 210 -5.14 -12.10 -33.11
CA LEU A 210 -6.54 -12.01 -33.49
C LEU A 210 -6.59 -11.35 -34.86
N SER A 211 -6.23 -12.11 -35.89
CA SER A 211 -6.55 -11.73 -37.28
C SER A 211 -7.98 -12.08 -37.57
#